data_d96fd0aa8efdd93fb2a4302acc35f988
#
_entry.id   d96fd0aa8efdd93fb2a4302acc35f988
#
_cell.length_a   1.000
_cell.length_b   1.000
_cell.length_c   1.000
_cell.angle_alpha   90.00
_cell.angle_beta   90.00
_cell.angle_gamma   90.00
#
_symmetry.space_group_name_H-M   'P 1'
#
loop_
_entity.id
_entity.type
_entity.pdbx_description
1 polymer ?
#
loop_
_entity_poly.entity_id
_entity_poly.type
_entity_poly.pdbx_seq_one_letter_code
_entity_poly.pdbx_strand_id
1 'polypeptide(L)'
;MSNICKTVTLRTRKIKGGEQLSFYLDYYPGYRDESTMKVMRHESLGIYIYAKPKSQREKDYNDRMREKAEALRCRRYESIVNERYDFFDKEKMKGSFLDYFKDKAYKKNTKWENVYLHFKQFCNGKCRFDEINVDLCNRFREYLLTTHQLKHTEQLLHINSAAGYWSTFRAVLHTAYREHKIVENPNGFLERIDTIPTEKEHLSRQELVNLANTPCQSEVLKKAFLFSCLTGLRKSDIKQLTWDKIQPYGDGGMYVTLRMQKTKELVNNPISNEALELIGFNDGDENRKPTDKVFVGFNDSLTQSPLKNWLKEAGITKHITYHCSRHTLGSLQVEAGTSVYTVQHILGHKNVATTQIYAAMADSSKRESVDKITLKSAKITQMKVGEVKKALSEC
;
A
#
# COMPACT_ATOMS: atom_id res chain seq x y z
N MET A 1 -4.56 8.77 53.08
CA MET A 1 -5.38 8.42 51.92
C MET A 1 -5.36 9.61 50.96
N SER A 2 -4.83 9.49 49.77
CA SER A 2 -4.84 10.57 48.80
C SER A 2 -6.26 10.85 48.36
N ASN A 3 -6.73 12.09 48.48
CA ASN A 3 -8.03 12.52 47.97
C ASN A 3 -8.00 12.42 46.45
N ILE A 4 -8.53 11.32 45.92
CA ILE A 4 -8.56 11.07 44.47
C ILE A 4 -9.77 11.80 43.91
N CYS A 5 -9.56 12.70 42.94
CA CYS A 5 -10.65 13.37 42.23
C CYS A 5 -11.53 12.36 41.51
N LYS A 6 -12.84 12.39 41.75
CA LYS A 6 -13.83 11.48 41.18
C LYS A 6 -14.59 12.11 40.02
N THR A 7 -14.79 13.43 40.06
CA THR A 7 -15.59 14.15 39.08
C THR A 7 -14.96 15.50 38.73
N VAL A 8 -15.09 15.87 37.45
CA VAL A 8 -14.75 17.21 36.94
C VAL A 8 -16.02 17.81 36.36
N THR A 9 -16.52 18.84 36.98
CA THR A 9 -17.78 19.48 36.61
C THR A 9 -17.51 20.87 36.01
N LEU A 10 -18.11 21.16 34.86
CA LEU A 10 -18.08 22.49 34.27
C LEU A 10 -19.11 23.39 34.96
N ARG A 11 -18.64 24.49 35.53
CA ARG A 11 -19.49 25.47 36.22
C ARG A 11 -19.23 26.88 35.73
N THR A 12 -20.16 27.78 36.00
CA THR A 12 -20.02 29.20 35.67
C THR A 12 -20.10 30.07 36.92
N ARG A 13 -19.39 31.18 36.89
CA ARG A 13 -19.48 32.26 37.91
C ARG A 13 -19.74 33.60 37.21
N LYS A 14 -20.51 34.45 37.88
CA LYS A 14 -20.78 35.81 37.39
C LYS A 14 -19.52 36.67 37.43
N ILE A 15 -19.29 37.41 36.37
CA ILE A 15 -18.21 38.42 36.26
C ILE A 15 -18.79 39.70 35.65
N LYS A 16 -18.05 40.84 35.74
CA LYS A 16 -18.45 42.16 35.22
C LYS A 16 -19.86 42.57 35.64
N GLY A 17 -20.10 42.58 36.95
CA GLY A 17 -21.40 43.00 37.48
C GLY A 17 -22.58 42.08 37.13
N GLY A 18 -22.33 40.85 36.58
CA GLY A 18 -23.35 39.89 36.21
C GLY A 18 -23.69 39.91 34.73
N GLU A 19 -23.08 40.74 33.91
CA GLU A 19 -23.30 40.76 32.46
C GLU A 19 -22.70 39.55 31.72
N GLN A 20 -21.65 38.97 32.28
CA GLN A 20 -20.94 37.82 31.74
C GLN A 20 -20.83 36.69 32.76
N LEU A 21 -20.72 35.47 32.24
CA LEU A 21 -20.44 34.26 33.01
C LEU A 21 -19.09 33.70 32.56
N SER A 22 -18.20 33.44 33.53
CA SER A 22 -16.90 32.80 33.26
C SER A 22 -16.97 31.34 33.61
N PHE A 23 -16.48 30.47 32.72
CA PHE A 23 -16.38 29.04 32.94
C PHE A 23 -15.19 28.69 33.83
N TYR A 24 -15.42 27.71 34.73
CA TYR A 24 -14.37 27.08 35.53
C TYR A 24 -14.69 25.59 35.71
N LEU A 25 -13.64 24.79 35.95
CA LEU A 25 -13.75 23.40 36.35
C LEU A 25 -13.80 23.27 37.86
N ASP A 26 -14.71 22.48 38.38
CA ASP A 26 -14.86 22.14 39.78
C ASP A 26 -14.49 20.64 39.96
N TYR A 27 -13.45 20.39 40.76
CA TYR A 27 -12.87 19.08 41.01
C TYR A 27 -13.39 18.52 42.35
N TYR A 28 -14.01 17.37 42.33
CA TYR A 28 -14.48 16.77 43.59
C TYR A 28 -14.10 15.28 43.70
N PRO A 29 -13.48 14.89 44.83
CA PRO A 29 -12.68 15.75 45.70
C PRO A 29 -11.56 16.44 44.92
N GLY A 30 -11.02 17.54 45.47
CA GLY A 30 -9.92 18.24 44.81
C GLY A 30 -8.73 17.33 44.52
N TYR A 31 -8.05 17.54 43.42
CA TYR A 31 -6.86 16.77 43.09
C TYR A 31 -5.57 17.52 43.46
N ARG A 32 -4.51 16.77 43.74
CA ARG A 32 -3.20 17.33 44.02
C ARG A 32 -2.41 17.47 42.73
N ASP A 33 -2.10 18.70 42.36
CA ASP A 33 -1.23 18.96 41.20
C ASP A 33 0.20 18.57 41.56
N GLU A 34 0.80 17.64 40.83
CA GLU A 34 2.14 17.11 41.11
C GLU A 34 3.25 18.14 40.89
N SER A 35 3.05 19.09 39.98
CA SER A 35 4.05 20.12 39.68
C SER A 35 4.13 21.19 40.74
N THR A 36 3.00 21.60 41.30
CA THR A 36 2.90 22.64 42.33
C THR A 36 2.68 22.09 43.73
N MET A 37 2.37 20.78 43.88
CA MET A 37 2.01 20.09 45.11
C MET A 37 0.78 20.70 45.83
N LYS A 38 0.04 21.59 45.17
CA LYS A 38 -1.16 22.22 45.71
C LYS A 38 -2.40 21.44 45.42
N VAL A 39 -3.37 21.46 46.35
CA VAL A 39 -4.68 20.87 46.12
C VAL A 39 -5.52 21.84 45.28
N MET A 40 -5.79 21.45 44.05
CA MET A 40 -6.64 22.18 43.11
C MET A 40 -8.09 21.75 43.29
N ARG A 41 -8.96 22.71 43.51
CA ARG A 41 -10.40 22.49 43.61
C ARG A 41 -11.16 23.20 42.49
N HIS A 42 -10.65 24.33 42.04
CA HIS A 42 -11.23 25.07 40.94
C HIS A 42 -10.13 25.53 39.96
N GLU A 43 -10.40 25.37 38.66
CA GLU A 43 -9.53 25.85 37.58
C GLU A 43 -10.33 26.76 36.66
N SER A 44 -9.90 28.02 36.52
CA SER A 44 -10.53 28.95 35.57
C SER A 44 -10.11 28.66 34.14
N LEU A 45 -11.07 28.54 33.21
CA LEU A 45 -10.77 28.26 31.82
C LEU A 45 -10.45 29.49 30.98
N GLY A 46 -10.64 30.73 31.53
CA GLY A 46 -10.50 31.94 30.76
C GLY A 46 -11.54 32.11 29.64
N ILE A 47 -12.58 31.28 29.65
CA ILE A 47 -13.68 31.33 28.69
C ILE A 47 -14.89 31.98 29.35
N TYR A 48 -15.57 32.89 28.66
CA TYR A 48 -16.75 33.55 29.15
C TYR A 48 -17.87 33.59 28.10
N ILE A 49 -19.10 33.75 28.56
CA ILE A 49 -20.31 33.88 27.76
C ILE A 49 -21.15 35.07 28.27
N TYR A 50 -22.01 35.60 27.40
CA TYR A 50 -23.00 36.61 27.79
C TYR A 50 -24.07 36.01 28.68
N ALA A 51 -24.34 36.61 29.84
CA ALA A 51 -25.35 36.12 30.77
C ALA A 51 -26.78 36.22 30.18
N LYS A 52 -27.03 37.30 29.40
CA LYS A 52 -28.28 37.54 28.69
C LYS A 52 -27.93 37.94 27.26
N PRO A 53 -27.82 37.02 26.30
CA PRO A 53 -27.49 37.38 24.94
C PRO A 53 -28.64 38.13 24.30
N LYS A 54 -28.36 39.27 23.67
CA LYS A 54 -29.34 40.19 23.04
C LYS A 54 -29.47 39.98 21.54
N SER A 55 -28.51 39.36 20.91
CA SER A 55 -28.49 39.13 19.46
C SER A 55 -28.25 37.64 19.13
N GLN A 56 -28.60 37.24 17.89
CA GLN A 56 -28.30 35.89 17.40
C GLN A 56 -26.77 35.62 17.42
N ARG A 57 -25.96 36.61 17.05
CA ARG A 57 -24.51 36.55 17.08
C ARG A 57 -23.93 36.24 18.48
N GLU A 58 -24.53 36.80 19.51
CA GLU A 58 -24.15 36.53 20.90
C GLU A 58 -24.59 35.17 21.36
N LYS A 59 -25.73 34.65 20.87
CA LYS A 59 -26.17 33.28 21.13
C LYS A 59 -25.17 32.28 20.47
N ASP A 60 -24.88 32.46 19.20
CA ASP A 60 -23.93 31.60 18.47
C ASP A 60 -22.52 31.64 19.09
N TYR A 61 -22.11 32.79 19.61
CA TYR A 61 -20.87 32.91 20.37
C TYR A 61 -20.94 32.09 21.66
N ASN A 62 -22.02 32.20 22.42
CA ASN A 62 -22.22 31.45 23.64
C ASN A 62 -22.17 29.95 23.41
N ASP A 63 -22.81 29.47 22.37
CA ASP A 63 -22.84 28.02 22.04
C ASP A 63 -21.46 27.50 21.70
N ARG A 64 -20.71 28.19 20.85
CA ARG A 64 -19.30 27.84 20.55
C ARG A 64 -18.41 27.86 21.79
N MET A 65 -18.61 28.80 22.71
CA MET A 65 -17.82 28.91 23.95
C MET A 65 -18.18 27.79 24.93
N ARG A 66 -19.46 27.34 24.96
CA ARG A 66 -19.88 26.17 25.75
C ARG A 66 -19.25 24.90 25.24
N GLU A 67 -19.32 24.65 23.93
CA GLU A 67 -18.69 23.49 23.29
C GLU A 67 -17.18 23.45 23.58
N LYS A 68 -16.49 24.59 23.46
CA LYS A 68 -15.07 24.70 23.78
C LYS A 68 -14.76 24.40 25.25
N ALA A 69 -15.58 24.93 26.17
CA ALA A 69 -15.42 24.68 27.61
C ALA A 69 -15.69 23.21 27.98
N GLU A 70 -16.68 22.59 27.34
CA GLU A 70 -16.99 21.18 27.54
C GLU A 70 -15.88 20.26 26.98
N ALA A 71 -15.32 20.56 25.85
CA ALA A 71 -14.18 19.85 25.30
C ALA A 71 -12.96 19.89 26.24
N LEU A 72 -12.70 21.04 26.87
CA LEU A 72 -11.65 21.19 27.88
C LEU A 72 -11.96 20.38 29.14
N ARG A 73 -13.21 20.36 29.60
CA ARG A 73 -13.66 19.53 30.72
C ARG A 73 -13.40 18.06 30.47
N CYS A 74 -13.80 17.55 29.30
CA CYS A 74 -13.59 16.15 28.91
C CYS A 74 -12.08 15.82 28.92
N ARG A 75 -11.26 16.67 28.33
CA ARG A 75 -9.81 16.48 28.28
C ARG A 75 -9.16 16.45 29.68
N ARG A 76 -9.62 17.32 30.61
CA ARG A 76 -9.15 17.31 32.00
C ARG A 76 -9.60 16.06 32.76
N TYR A 77 -10.84 15.64 32.58
CA TYR A 77 -11.35 14.41 33.17
C TYR A 77 -10.56 13.20 32.69
N GLU A 78 -10.32 13.10 31.41
CA GLU A 78 -9.52 12.05 30.79
C GLU A 78 -8.09 12.00 31.33
N SER A 79 -7.43 13.17 31.49
CA SER A 79 -6.11 13.27 32.08
C SER A 79 -6.10 12.73 33.54
N ILE A 80 -7.06 13.12 34.35
CA ILE A 80 -7.16 12.67 35.77
C ILE A 80 -7.46 11.18 35.85
N VAL A 81 -8.33 10.64 34.98
CA VAL A 81 -8.62 9.23 34.92
C VAL A 81 -7.40 8.42 34.49
N ASN A 82 -6.67 8.91 33.51
CA ASN A 82 -5.43 8.28 33.05
C ASN A 82 -4.36 8.27 34.15
N GLU A 83 -4.17 9.38 34.86
CA GLU A 83 -3.28 9.43 36.02
C GLU A 83 -3.71 8.46 37.14
N ARG A 84 -5.01 8.37 37.39
CA ARG A 84 -5.59 7.50 38.43
C ARG A 84 -5.41 6.01 38.19
N TYR A 85 -5.54 5.58 36.95
CA TYR A 85 -5.52 4.16 36.59
C TYR A 85 -4.18 3.73 36.00
N ASP A 86 -3.18 4.60 36.06
CA ASP A 86 -1.83 4.31 35.57
C ASP A 86 -1.80 3.79 34.11
N PHE A 87 -2.80 4.25 33.30
CA PHE A 87 -2.87 3.92 31.88
C PHE A 87 -1.62 4.39 31.13
N PHE A 88 -0.96 5.45 31.64
CA PHE A 88 0.29 5.96 31.13
C PHE A 88 1.29 6.11 32.27
N ASP A 89 2.12 5.11 32.42
CA ASP A 89 3.25 5.13 33.32
C ASP A 89 4.26 6.16 32.78
N LYS A 90 4.44 7.28 33.50
CA LYS A 90 5.40 8.35 33.13
C LYS A 90 6.83 7.82 32.99
N GLU A 91 7.22 6.82 33.76
CA GLU A 91 8.54 6.18 33.64
C GLU A 91 8.65 5.36 32.36
N LYS A 92 7.59 4.66 31.96
CA LYS A 92 7.54 3.95 30.68
C LYS A 92 7.58 4.89 29.47
N MET A 93 7.04 6.12 29.61
CA MET A 93 7.10 7.14 28.57
C MET A 93 8.51 7.74 28.40
N LYS A 94 9.35 7.70 29.43
CA LYS A 94 10.78 8.03 29.33
C LYS A 94 11.60 6.93 28.65
N GLY A 95 10.99 5.78 28.41
CA GLY A 95 11.61 4.67 27.69
C GLY A 95 11.98 5.03 26.24
N SER A 96 12.90 4.28 25.67
CA SER A 96 13.39 4.51 24.32
C SER A 96 12.36 4.08 23.25
N PHE A 97 11.79 5.06 22.54
CA PHE A 97 11.00 4.79 21.33
C PHE A 97 11.87 4.19 20.23
N LEU A 98 13.15 4.58 20.16
CA LEU A 98 14.06 4.08 19.15
C LEU A 98 14.33 2.58 19.32
N ASP A 99 14.49 2.09 20.54
CA ASP A 99 14.70 0.64 20.82
C ASP A 99 13.41 -0.14 20.53
N TYR A 100 12.27 0.40 20.91
CA TYR A 100 10.95 -0.16 20.56
C TYR A 100 10.78 -0.27 19.05
N PHE A 101 11.12 0.78 18.29
CA PHE A 101 11.04 0.76 16.84
C PHE A 101 11.99 -0.27 16.24
N LYS A 102 13.22 -0.36 16.75
CA LYS A 102 14.20 -1.38 16.35
C LYS A 102 13.60 -2.78 16.47
N ASP A 103 13.07 -3.12 17.63
CA ASP A 103 12.48 -4.44 17.88
C ASP A 103 11.33 -4.77 16.93
N LYS A 104 10.48 -3.79 16.61
CA LYS A 104 9.40 -3.97 15.63
C LYS A 104 9.94 -4.11 14.21
N ALA A 105 10.96 -3.34 13.84
CA ALA A 105 11.53 -3.31 12.51
C ALA A 105 12.19 -4.65 12.14
N TYR A 106 13.06 -5.16 13.00
CA TYR A 106 13.80 -6.39 12.74
C TYR A 106 12.94 -7.66 12.76
N LYS A 107 11.73 -7.60 13.32
CA LYS A 107 10.73 -8.68 13.25
C LYS A 107 9.90 -8.68 11.96
N LYS A 108 10.07 -7.66 11.09
CA LYS A 108 9.25 -7.51 9.88
C LYS A 108 10.03 -7.81 8.60
N ASN A 109 10.67 -6.83 8.02
CA ASN A 109 11.41 -6.96 6.76
C ASN A 109 12.36 -5.76 6.56
N THR A 110 13.23 -5.86 5.56
CA THR A 110 14.25 -4.85 5.21
C THR A 110 13.68 -3.43 5.02
N LYS A 111 12.45 -3.28 4.54
CA LYS A 111 11.82 -1.96 4.44
C LYS A 111 11.66 -1.30 5.82
N TRP A 112 11.21 -2.07 6.82
CA TRP A 112 11.06 -1.59 8.19
C TRP A 112 12.41 -1.25 8.82
N GLU A 113 13.42 -2.06 8.56
CA GLU A 113 14.79 -1.82 9.00
C GLU A 113 15.34 -0.52 8.40
N ASN A 114 15.15 -0.29 7.10
CA ASN A 114 15.56 0.95 6.43
C ASN A 114 14.87 2.17 7.05
N VAL A 115 13.56 2.10 7.35
CA VAL A 115 12.84 3.20 8.01
C VAL A 115 13.39 3.46 9.41
N TYR A 116 13.67 2.40 10.17
CA TYR A 116 14.32 2.52 11.47
C TYR A 116 15.70 3.21 11.37
N LEU A 117 16.52 2.83 10.39
CA LEU A 117 17.84 3.42 10.20
C LEU A 117 17.76 4.91 9.84
N HIS A 118 16.84 5.29 8.95
CA HIS A 118 16.58 6.71 8.65
C HIS A 118 16.09 7.47 9.89
N PHE A 119 15.18 6.90 10.67
CA PHE A 119 14.69 7.53 11.90
C PHE A 119 15.79 7.64 12.94
N LYS A 120 16.63 6.60 13.11
CA LYS A 120 17.80 6.64 13.98
C LYS A 120 18.79 7.75 13.59
N GLN A 121 19.04 7.93 12.30
CA GLN A 121 19.90 8.99 11.79
C GLN A 121 19.27 10.37 12.04
N PHE A 122 17.98 10.54 11.77
CA PHE A 122 17.24 11.77 12.00
C PHE A 122 17.28 12.23 13.45
N CYS A 123 17.10 11.33 14.42
CA CYS A 123 17.09 11.67 15.85
C CYS A 123 18.47 11.47 16.53
N ASN A 124 19.57 11.40 15.76
CA ASN A 124 20.94 11.24 16.27
C ASN A 124 21.08 10.07 17.28
N GLY A 125 20.38 8.97 17.03
CA GLY A 125 20.47 7.74 17.82
C GLY A 125 19.72 7.76 19.14
N LYS A 126 18.90 8.78 19.45
CA LYS A 126 18.12 8.87 20.69
C LYS A 126 16.74 9.45 20.41
N CYS A 127 15.70 8.77 20.90
CA CYS A 127 14.34 9.26 20.89
C CYS A 127 13.53 8.50 21.94
N ARG A 128 12.84 9.23 22.82
CA ARG A 128 11.97 8.67 23.86
C ARG A 128 10.51 8.71 23.40
N PHE A 129 9.63 7.97 24.07
CA PHE A 129 8.20 7.99 23.77
C PHE A 129 7.55 9.37 24.01
N ASP A 130 7.97 10.10 25.03
CA ASP A 130 7.45 11.43 25.37
C ASP A 130 7.87 12.53 24.36
N GLU A 131 8.88 12.27 23.54
CA GLU A 131 9.30 13.15 22.45
C GLU A 131 8.48 12.99 21.18
N ILE A 132 7.69 11.90 21.07
CA ILE A 132 6.85 11.63 19.91
C ILE A 132 5.62 12.55 19.92
N ASN A 133 5.66 13.57 19.10
CA ASN A 133 4.57 14.53 18.89
C ASN A 133 4.42 14.85 17.39
N VAL A 134 3.41 15.63 17.04
CA VAL A 134 3.11 15.99 15.63
C VAL A 134 4.27 16.75 14.98
N ASP A 135 4.94 17.65 15.73
CA ASP A 135 6.06 18.43 15.21
C ASP A 135 7.26 17.56 14.85
N LEU A 136 7.69 16.67 15.76
CA LEU A 136 8.78 15.73 15.47
C LEU A 136 8.43 14.83 14.27
N CYS A 137 7.20 14.36 14.18
CA CYS A 137 6.75 13.54 13.07
C CYS A 137 6.82 14.31 11.74
N ASN A 138 6.36 15.55 11.70
CA ASN A 138 6.44 16.40 10.49
C ASN A 138 7.89 16.70 10.11
N ARG A 139 8.77 16.97 11.05
CA ARG A 139 10.21 17.13 10.77
C ARG A 139 10.83 15.86 10.20
N PHE A 140 10.41 14.68 10.67
CA PHE A 140 10.87 13.42 10.07
C PHE A 140 10.29 13.20 8.66
N ARG A 141 9.06 13.65 8.39
CA ARG A 141 8.48 13.68 7.04
C ARG A 141 9.33 14.50 6.09
N GLU A 142 9.68 15.71 6.47
CA GLU A 142 10.54 16.60 5.66
C GLU A 142 11.96 16.03 5.48
N TYR A 143 12.53 15.43 6.53
CA TYR A 143 13.79 14.70 6.41
C TYR A 143 13.71 13.60 5.34
N LEU A 144 12.63 12.79 5.29
CA LEU A 144 12.47 11.74 4.27
C LEU A 144 12.38 12.29 2.85
N LEU A 145 11.90 13.51 2.65
CA LEU A 145 11.81 14.16 1.33
C LEU A 145 13.16 14.72 0.84
N THR A 146 14.10 14.96 1.73
CA THR A 146 15.39 15.60 1.43
C THR A 146 16.61 14.72 1.67
N THR A 147 16.43 13.56 2.28
CA THR A 147 17.55 12.67 2.63
C THR A 147 18.02 11.82 1.46
N HIS A 148 19.21 11.26 1.61
CA HIS A 148 19.81 10.34 0.66
C HIS A 148 19.49 8.88 0.98
N GLN A 149 19.73 8.00 0.02
CA GLN A 149 19.58 6.55 0.22
C GLN A 149 20.67 6.02 1.17
N LEU A 150 20.33 5.01 1.98
CA LEU A 150 21.27 4.42 2.94
C LEU A 150 22.47 3.70 2.27
N LYS A 151 22.25 3.11 1.10
CA LYS A 151 23.28 2.35 0.36
C LYS A 151 23.98 3.17 -0.71
N HIS A 152 23.26 4.08 -1.34
CA HIS A 152 23.73 4.95 -2.40
C HIS A 152 23.64 6.40 -1.91
N THR A 153 24.59 6.76 -1.04
CA THR A 153 24.59 8.03 -0.32
C THR A 153 24.71 9.28 -1.21
N GLU A 154 25.06 9.11 -2.47
CA GLU A 154 25.08 10.19 -3.48
C GLU A 154 23.71 10.45 -4.10
N GLN A 155 22.75 9.54 -3.93
CA GLN A 155 21.43 9.63 -4.52
C GLN A 155 20.38 9.99 -3.47
N LEU A 156 19.54 10.97 -3.79
CA LEU A 156 18.37 11.31 -2.98
C LEU A 156 17.42 10.13 -2.87
N LEU A 157 16.73 10.04 -1.75
CA LEU A 157 15.66 9.06 -1.57
C LEU A 157 14.52 9.38 -2.53
N HIS A 158 14.17 8.42 -3.40
CA HIS A 158 13.07 8.62 -4.35
C HIS A 158 11.74 8.87 -3.61
N ILE A 159 10.92 9.82 -4.08
CA ILE A 159 9.68 10.25 -3.41
C ILE A 159 8.72 9.08 -3.10
N ASN A 160 8.58 8.10 -4.00
CA ASN A 160 7.75 6.92 -3.75
C ASN A 160 8.31 6.01 -2.63
N SER A 161 9.65 6.00 -2.47
CA SER A 161 10.29 5.32 -1.35
C SER A 161 10.05 6.07 -0.05
N ALA A 162 10.18 7.41 -0.07
CA ALA A 162 9.86 8.28 1.07
C ALA A 162 8.41 8.11 1.52
N ALA A 163 7.44 8.13 0.59
CA ALA A 163 6.03 7.87 0.86
C ALA A 163 5.79 6.48 1.49
N GLY A 164 6.47 5.46 0.95
CA GLY A 164 6.43 4.12 1.50
C GLY A 164 7.06 4.02 2.90
N TYR A 165 8.14 4.73 3.17
CA TYR A 165 8.81 4.80 4.48
C TYR A 165 7.95 5.57 5.49
N TRP A 166 7.39 6.70 5.07
CA TRP A 166 6.45 7.46 5.86
C TRP A 166 5.23 6.65 6.29
N SER A 167 4.62 5.91 5.37
CA SER A 167 3.52 4.99 5.67
C SER A 167 3.91 3.92 6.70
N THR A 168 5.14 3.39 6.61
CA THR A 168 5.67 2.42 7.57
C THR A 168 5.88 3.05 8.94
N PHE A 169 6.45 4.26 9.02
CA PHE A 169 6.61 4.98 10.28
C PHE A 169 5.26 5.27 10.95
N ARG A 170 4.26 5.72 10.18
CA ARG A 170 2.89 5.91 10.68
C ARG A 170 2.27 4.63 11.24
N ALA A 171 2.60 3.47 10.67
CA ALA A 171 2.16 2.17 11.20
C ALA A 171 2.84 1.84 12.54
N VAL A 172 4.10 2.23 12.74
CA VAL A 172 4.80 2.09 14.04
C VAL A 172 4.12 2.96 15.10
N LEU A 173 3.82 4.23 14.78
CA LEU A 173 3.12 5.14 15.68
C LEU A 173 1.75 4.58 16.09
N HIS A 174 0.99 4.07 15.13
CA HIS A 174 -0.31 3.45 15.41
C HIS A 174 -0.17 2.23 16.33
N THR A 175 0.86 1.42 16.12
CA THR A 175 1.13 0.26 16.97
C THR A 175 1.53 0.69 18.38
N ALA A 176 2.40 1.70 18.51
CA ALA A 176 2.82 2.25 19.79
C ALA A 176 1.62 2.83 20.59
N TYR A 177 0.71 3.50 19.90
CA TYR A 177 -0.53 3.99 20.51
C TYR A 177 -1.43 2.85 20.99
N ARG A 178 -1.65 1.81 20.17
CA ARG A 178 -2.45 0.63 20.56
C ARG A 178 -1.82 -0.16 21.71
N GLU A 179 -0.52 -0.13 21.85
CA GLU A 179 0.22 -0.77 22.94
C GLU A 179 0.37 0.17 24.16
N HIS A 180 -0.31 1.31 24.18
CA HIS A 180 -0.27 2.32 25.25
C HIS A 180 1.15 2.79 25.59
N LYS A 181 2.02 2.92 24.57
CA LYS A 181 3.39 3.43 24.70
C LYS A 181 3.46 4.95 24.48
N ILE A 182 2.51 5.52 23.74
CA ILE A 182 2.35 6.96 23.54
C ILE A 182 0.91 7.35 23.89
N VAL A 183 0.75 8.54 24.44
CA VAL A 183 -0.54 9.04 24.96
C VAL A 183 -1.51 9.38 23.84
N GLU A 184 -1.02 10.05 22.81
CA GLU A 184 -1.83 10.50 21.69
C GLU A 184 -1.36 9.84 20.39
N ASN A 185 -2.31 9.56 19.51
CA ASN A 185 -1.99 9.08 18.17
C ASN A 185 -1.78 10.27 17.23
N PRO A 186 -0.55 10.62 16.85
CA PRO A 186 -0.31 11.78 15.99
C PRO A 186 -0.84 11.60 14.57
N ASN A 187 -1.13 10.38 14.14
CA ASN A 187 -1.51 10.05 12.76
C ASN A 187 -2.73 10.81 12.22
N GLY A 188 -3.64 11.26 13.10
CA GLY A 188 -4.80 12.07 12.73
C GLY A 188 -4.45 13.47 12.19
N PHE A 189 -3.26 13.96 12.54
CA PHE A 189 -2.78 15.30 12.20
C PHE A 189 -1.65 15.28 11.15
N LEU A 190 -1.24 14.07 10.69
CA LEU A 190 -0.11 13.91 9.79
C LEU A 190 -0.60 13.74 8.35
N GLU A 191 -0.12 14.61 7.48
CA GLU A 191 -0.36 14.52 6.05
C GLU A 191 0.37 13.33 5.41
N ARG A 192 -0.11 12.89 4.27
CA ARG A 192 0.56 11.87 3.46
C ARG A 192 1.67 12.53 2.64
N ILE A 193 2.59 11.70 2.17
CA ILE A 193 3.50 12.07 1.09
C ILE A 193 2.87 11.55 -0.20
N ASP A 194 2.63 12.44 -1.14
CA ASP A 194 2.07 12.08 -2.44
C ASP A 194 3.09 11.31 -3.27
N THR A 195 2.59 10.37 -4.05
CA THR A 195 3.43 9.54 -4.90
C THR A 195 3.36 10.00 -6.35
N ILE A 196 4.47 9.90 -7.04
CA ILE A 196 4.53 10.15 -8.48
C ILE A 196 4.21 8.84 -9.21
N PRO A 197 3.30 8.86 -10.19
CA PRO A 197 3.07 7.70 -11.04
C PRO A 197 4.38 7.26 -11.72
N THR A 198 4.67 5.98 -11.71
CA THR A 198 5.83 5.40 -12.40
C THR A 198 5.33 4.59 -13.58
N GLU A 199 5.84 4.88 -14.76
CA GLU A 199 5.62 4.03 -15.91
C GLU A 199 6.17 2.64 -15.65
N LYS A 200 5.44 1.63 -16.10
CA LYS A 200 5.84 0.23 -15.95
C LYS A 200 6.34 -0.28 -17.29
N GLU A 201 7.66 -0.39 -17.38
CA GLU A 201 8.29 -0.94 -18.58
C GLU A 201 7.77 -2.35 -18.87
N HIS A 202 7.55 -2.61 -20.15
CA HIS A 202 7.13 -3.91 -20.68
C HIS A 202 7.71 -4.11 -22.07
N LEU A 203 7.74 -5.35 -22.52
CA LEU A 203 8.14 -5.69 -23.88
C LEU A 203 6.95 -5.53 -24.83
N SER A 204 7.19 -4.91 -25.97
CA SER A 204 6.25 -5.00 -27.09
C SER A 204 6.21 -6.42 -27.64
N ARG A 205 5.20 -6.76 -28.45
CA ARG A 205 5.11 -8.06 -29.14
C ARG A 205 6.38 -8.36 -29.94
N GLN A 206 6.89 -7.38 -30.70
CA GLN A 206 8.09 -7.57 -31.50
C GLN A 206 9.34 -7.79 -30.64
N GLU A 207 9.51 -7.04 -29.56
CA GLU A 207 10.63 -7.20 -28.62
C GLU A 207 10.56 -8.58 -27.94
N LEU A 208 9.37 -9.09 -27.59
CA LEU A 208 9.20 -10.42 -27.02
C LEU A 208 9.59 -11.53 -28.02
N VAL A 209 9.19 -11.41 -29.29
CA VAL A 209 9.58 -12.35 -30.36
C VAL A 209 11.09 -12.30 -30.58
N ASN A 210 11.70 -11.13 -30.67
CA ASN A 210 13.14 -10.97 -30.81
C ASN A 210 13.89 -11.63 -29.66
N LEU A 211 13.42 -11.39 -28.41
CA LEU A 211 14.01 -11.99 -27.21
C LEU A 211 13.90 -13.51 -27.24
N ALA A 212 12.75 -14.06 -27.62
CA ALA A 212 12.55 -15.51 -27.73
C ALA A 212 13.52 -16.16 -28.75
N ASN A 213 13.82 -15.48 -29.85
CA ASN A 213 14.74 -15.96 -30.89
C ASN A 213 16.22 -15.72 -30.54
N THR A 214 16.52 -14.88 -29.54
CA THR A 214 17.91 -14.61 -29.14
C THR A 214 18.44 -15.75 -28.26
N PRO A 215 19.65 -16.28 -28.50
CA PRO A 215 20.29 -17.24 -27.62
C PRO A 215 20.44 -16.66 -26.20
N CYS A 216 20.28 -17.50 -25.19
CA CYS A 216 20.48 -17.14 -23.79
C CYS A 216 21.50 -18.09 -23.16
N GLN A 217 22.47 -17.57 -22.40
CA GLN A 217 23.46 -18.39 -21.71
C GLN A 217 22.83 -19.37 -20.69
N SER A 218 21.65 -19.05 -20.19
CA SER A 218 20.90 -19.89 -19.24
C SER A 218 19.55 -20.27 -19.82
N GLU A 219 19.43 -21.51 -20.27
CA GLU A 219 18.17 -22.03 -20.83
C GLU A 219 17.04 -21.96 -19.80
N VAL A 220 17.32 -22.24 -18.53
CA VAL A 220 16.30 -22.16 -17.46
C VAL A 220 15.83 -20.72 -17.25
N LEU A 221 16.70 -19.71 -17.38
CA LEU A 221 16.31 -18.30 -17.33
C LEU A 221 15.40 -17.98 -18.51
N LYS A 222 15.79 -18.37 -19.72
CA LYS A 222 15.01 -18.15 -20.95
C LYS A 222 13.61 -18.70 -20.82
N LYS A 223 13.48 -20.01 -20.52
CA LYS A 223 12.19 -20.67 -20.32
C LYS A 223 11.36 -20.01 -19.21
N ALA A 224 11.95 -19.73 -18.05
CA ALA A 224 11.27 -19.12 -16.91
C ALA A 224 10.75 -17.71 -17.22
N PHE A 225 11.52 -16.88 -17.90
CA PHE A 225 11.14 -15.51 -18.24
C PHE A 225 10.04 -15.47 -19.30
N LEU A 226 10.20 -16.24 -20.40
CA LEU A 226 9.20 -16.32 -21.46
C LEU A 226 7.89 -16.94 -20.93
N PHE A 227 7.97 -17.99 -20.12
CA PHE A 227 6.79 -18.56 -19.46
C PHE A 227 6.08 -17.54 -18.57
N SER A 228 6.83 -16.69 -17.85
CA SER A 228 6.24 -15.58 -17.10
C SER A 228 5.58 -14.54 -18.00
N CYS A 229 6.12 -14.29 -19.21
CA CYS A 229 5.49 -13.40 -20.20
C CYS A 229 4.19 -13.96 -20.76
N LEU A 230 4.05 -15.29 -20.85
CA LEU A 230 2.86 -15.95 -21.37
C LEU A 230 1.80 -16.22 -20.30
N THR A 231 2.19 -16.36 -19.03
CA THR A 231 1.27 -16.75 -17.94
C THR A 231 1.03 -15.65 -16.92
N GLY A 232 1.87 -14.62 -16.86
CA GLY A 232 1.84 -13.56 -15.87
C GLY A 232 2.22 -13.98 -14.45
N LEU A 233 2.78 -15.15 -14.26
CA LEU A 233 3.21 -15.65 -12.96
C LEU A 233 4.32 -14.77 -12.37
N ARG A 234 4.30 -14.58 -11.05
CA ARG A 234 5.36 -13.85 -10.37
C ARG A 234 6.63 -14.69 -10.28
N LYS A 235 7.79 -14.04 -10.17
CA LYS A 235 9.06 -14.74 -9.94
C LYS A 235 9.01 -15.75 -8.79
N SER A 236 8.32 -15.40 -7.70
CA SER A 236 8.13 -16.30 -6.57
C SER A 236 7.36 -17.57 -6.92
N ASP A 237 6.37 -17.44 -7.80
CA ASP A 237 5.51 -18.53 -8.22
C ASP A 237 6.29 -19.47 -9.16
N ILE A 238 7.03 -18.90 -10.10
CA ILE A 238 7.95 -19.62 -11.00
C ILE A 238 9.00 -20.42 -10.20
N LYS A 239 9.60 -19.85 -9.18
CA LYS A 239 10.61 -20.55 -8.33
C LYS A 239 10.05 -21.77 -7.59
N GLN A 240 8.75 -21.80 -7.36
CA GLN A 240 8.08 -22.82 -6.57
C GLN A 240 7.16 -23.70 -7.42
N LEU A 241 7.04 -23.44 -8.73
CA LEU A 241 6.17 -24.20 -9.62
C LEU A 241 6.67 -25.63 -9.74
N THR A 242 5.78 -26.58 -9.43
CA THR A 242 5.97 -28.02 -9.57
C THR A 242 4.99 -28.58 -10.59
N TRP A 243 5.29 -29.74 -11.15
CA TRP A 243 4.49 -30.33 -12.22
C TRP A 243 3.06 -30.69 -11.77
N ASP A 244 2.86 -31.07 -10.52
CA ASP A 244 1.55 -31.36 -9.93
C ASP A 244 0.60 -30.15 -9.87
N LYS A 245 1.14 -28.94 -10.04
CA LYS A 245 0.34 -27.70 -10.08
C LYS A 245 -0.24 -27.41 -11.46
N ILE A 246 0.24 -28.11 -12.48
CA ILE A 246 -0.26 -28.00 -13.86
C ILE A 246 -1.30 -29.10 -14.04
N GLN A 247 -2.56 -28.73 -14.20
CA GLN A 247 -3.68 -29.65 -14.19
C GLN A 247 -4.61 -29.42 -15.40
N PRO A 248 -5.30 -30.46 -15.91
CA PRO A 248 -6.23 -30.29 -17.00
C PRO A 248 -7.54 -29.65 -16.56
N TYR A 249 -8.13 -28.82 -17.43
CA TYR A 249 -9.54 -28.46 -17.37
C TYR A 249 -10.41 -29.62 -17.94
N GLY A 250 -11.67 -29.63 -17.56
CA GLY A 250 -12.62 -30.59 -18.08
C GLY A 250 -12.90 -30.46 -19.58
N ASP A 251 -12.53 -29.36 -20.22
CA ASP A 251 -12.67 -29.05 -21.65
C ASP A 251 -11.39 -29.30 -22.47
N GLY A 252 -10.36 -29.90 -21.89
CA GLY A 252 -9.09 -30.22 -22.54
C GLY A 252 -8.00 -29.15 -22.47
N GLY A 253 -8.25 -27.99 -21.89
CA GLY A 253 -7.24 -27.00 -21.62
C GLY A 253 -6.41 -27.35 -20.36
N MET A 254 -5.30 -26.62 -20.15
CA MET A 254 -4.46 -26.77 -18.96
C MET A 254 -4.46 -25.49 -18.14
N TYR A 255 -4.35 -25.62 -16.83
CA TYR A 255 -4.21 -24.48 -15.91
C TYR A 255 -3.17 -24.77 -14.84
N VAL A 256 -2.64 -23.69 -14.26
CA VAL A 256 -1.80 -23.77 -13.08
C VAL A 256 -2.57 -23.32 -11.84
N THR A 257 -2.58 -24.18 -10.82
CA THR A 257 -3.15 -23.85 -9.50
C THR A 257 -2.10 -23.21 -8.63
N LEU A 258 -2.34 -21.96 -8.23
CA LEU A 258 -1.41 -21.22 -7.39
C LEU A 258 -2.10 -20.69 -6.13
N ARG A 259 -1.44 -20.81 -5.00
CA ARG A 259 -1.83 -20.11 -3.78
C ARG A 259 -1.13 -18.75 -3.75
N MET A 260 -1.88 -17.69 -3.98
CA MET A 260 -1.34 -16.33 -3.95
C MET A 260 -0.70 -16.01 -2.61
N GLN A 261 0.59 -15.66 -2.58
CA GLN A 261 1.31 -15.42 -1.31
C GLN A 261 0.69 -14.33 -0.44
N LYS A 262 0.21 -13.24 -1.05
CA LYS A 262 -0.40 -12.12 -0.31
C LYS A 262 -1.84 -12.37 0.12
N THR A 263 -2.63 -13.08 -0.68
CA THR A 263 -4.08 -13.22 -0.47
C THR A 263 -4.48 -14.57 0.09
N LYS A 264 -3.57 -15.56 0.01
CA LYS A 264 -3.81 -16.97 0.36
C LYS A 264 -4.93 -17.63 -0.45
N GLU A 265 -5.48 -16.95 -1.46
CA GLU A 265 -6.48 -17.47 -2.37
C GLU A 265 -5.87 -18.45 -3.37
N LEU A 266 -6.60 -19.49 -3.72
CA LEU A 266 -6.28 -20.38 -4.84
C LEU A 266 -6.77 -19.71 -6.12
N VAL A 267 -5.89 -19.58 -7.09
CA VAL A 267 -6.20 -19.04 -8.42
C VAL A 267 -5.79 -20.07 -9.46
N ASN A 268 -6.72 -20.40 -10.34
CA ASN A 268 -6.47 -21.27 -11.48
C ASN A 268 -6.21 -20.38 -12.70
N ASN A 269 -4.97 -20.34 -13.15
CA ASN A 269 -4.56 -19.54 -14.30
C ASN A 269 -4.45 -20.45 -15.54
N PRO A 270 -5.19 -20.17 -16.63
CA PRO A 270 -5.06 -20.90 -17.88
C PRO A 270 -3.62 -20.81 -18.42
N ILE A 271 -3.15 -21.89 -19.02
CA ILE A 271 -1.85 -21.95 -19.68
C ILE A 271 -2.10 -22.21 -21.18
N SER A 272 -1.48 -21.38 -22.02
CA SER A 272 -1.54 -21.58 -23.48
C SER A 272 -0.72 -22.78 -23.91
N ASN A 273 -1.05 -23.37 -25.07
CA ASN A 273 -0.27 -24.47 -25.64
C ASN A 273 1.19 -24.09 -25.88
N GLU A 274 1.44 -22.85 -26.34
CA GLU A 274 2.80 -22.33 -26.52
C GLU A 274 3.59 -22.31 -25.20
N ALA A 275 2.95 -21.94 -24.08
CA ALA A 275 3.60 -21.98 -22.77
C ALA A 275 3.86 -23.40 -22.29
N LEU A 276 2.99 -24.37 -22.62
CA LEU A 276 3.20 -25.79 -22.32
C LEU A 276 4.36 -26.39 -23.13
N GLU A 277 4.42 -26.08 -24.42
CA GLU A 277 5.53 -26.47 -25.30
C GLU A 277 6.86 -25.92 -24.83
N LEU A 278 6.90 -24.66 -24.44
CA LEU A 278 8.10 -23.99 -23.94
C LEU A 278 8.73 -24.70 -22.73
N ILE A 279 7.92 -25.27 -21.85
CA ILE A 279 8.40 -26.02 -20.68
C ILE A 279 8.60 -27.51 -20.97
N GLY A 280 8.27 -28.00 -22.16
CA GLY A 280 8.37 -29.41 -22.49
C GLY A 280 7.33 -30.26 -21.76
N PHE A 281 6.11 -29.77 -21.60
CA PHE A 281 5.07 -30.48 -20.85
C PHE A 281 4.74 -31.85 -21.46
N ASN A 282 4.71 -31.93 -22.80
CA ASN A 282 4.33 -33.12 -23.58
C ASN A 282 5.53 -33.97 -24.01
N ASP A 283 6.75 -33.69 -23.52
CA ASP A 283 7.98 -34.36 -23.99
C ASP A 283 8.10 -35.83 -23.55
N GLY A 284 7.12 -36.36 -22.79
CA GLY A 284 7.05 -37.79 -22.44
C GLY A 284 8.16 -38.26 -21.49
N ASP A 285 8.73 -37.37 -20.69
CA ASP A 285 9.79 -37.71 -19.71
C ASP A 285 9.18 -38.57 -18.58
N GLU A 286 9.36 -39.87 -18.68
CA GLU A 286 8.88 -40.89 -17.73
C GLU A 286 9.52 -40.76 -16.34
N ASN A 287 10.67 -40.09 -16.23
CA ASN A 287 11.38 -39.86 -14.95
C ASN A 287 10.86 -38.66 -14.18
N ARG A 288 9.98 -37.88 -14.77
CA ARG A 288 9.44 -36.65 -14.19
C ARG A 288 8.47 -36.95 -13.05
N LYS A 289 8.82 -36.55 -11.83
CA LYS A 289 7.95 -36.70 -10.66
C LYS A 289 7.01 -35.48 -10.54
N PRO A 290 5.77 -35.69 -10.11
CA PRO A 290 4.80 -34.59 -9.92
C PRO A 290 5.33 -33.48 -8.99
N THR A 291 6.13 -33.82 -8.01
CA THR A 291 6.71 -32.89 -7.01
C THR A 291 7.95 -32.16 -7.50
N ASP A 292 8.49 -32.54 -8.65
CA ASP A 292 9.70 -31.91 -9.20
C ASP A 292 9.36 -30.48 -9.69
N LYS A 293 10.34 -29.58 -9.54
CA LYS A 293 10.21 -28.22 -10.02
C LYS A 293 10.25 -28.16 -11.54
N VAL A 294 9.37 -27.35 -12.13
CA VAL A 294 9.37 -27.08 -13.58
C VAL A 294 10.67 -26.36 -14.00
N PHE A 295 11.14 -25.41 -13.19
CA PHE A 295 12.33 -24.60 -13.49
C PHE A 295 13.46 -24.94 -12.50
N VAL A 296 14.04 -26.13 -12.68
CA VAL A 296 15.16 -26.59 -11.85
C VAL A 296 16.37 -25.66 -12.04
N GLY A 297 16.99 -25.20 -10.95
CA GLY A 297 18.14 -24.28 -10.98
C GLY A 297 17.79 -22.79 -11.12
N PHE A 298 16.52 -22.42 -11.33
CA PHE A 298 16.11 -21.04 -11.40
C PHE A 298 16.24 -20.35 -10.03
N ASN A 299 17.00 -19.25 -9.99
CA ASN A 299 17.28 -18.49 -8.77
C ASN A 299 17.37 -16.97 -9.01
N ASP A 300 17.54 -16.20 -7.94
CA ASP A 300 17.52 -14.73 -8.02
C ASP A 300 18.74 -14.14 -8.76
N SER A 301 19.88 -14.80 -8.75
CA SER A 301 21.09 -14.32 -9.44
C SER A 301 20.90 -14.29 -10.95
N LEU A 302 20.18 -15.26 -11.52
CA LEU A 302 19.85 -15.30 -12.95
C LEU A 302 19.02 -14.10 -13.41
N THR A 303 18.24 -13.51 -12.50
CA THR A 303 17.36 -12.35 -12.80
C THR A 303 18.09 -11.00 -12.74
N GLN A 304 19.40 -10.99 -12.53
CA GLN A 304 20.24 -9.79 -12.45
C GLN A 304 21.05 -9.63 -13.74
N SER A 305 22.36 -9.78 -13.66
CA SER A 305 23.25 -9.60 -14.82
C SER A 305 22.95 -10.55 -15.99
N PRO A 306 22.65 -11.86 -15.79
CA PRO A 306 22.32 -12.73 -16.92
C PRO A 306 21.10 -12.26 -17.70
N LEU A 307 20.01 -11.86 -17.04
CA LEU A 307 18.83 -11.30 -17.69
C LEU A 307 19.17 -10.02 -18.46
N LYS A 308 19.92 -9.11 -17.83
CA LYS A 308 20.32 -7.84 -18.45
C LYS A 308 21.17 -8.05 -19.72
N ASN A 309 22.10 -9.01 -19.69
CA ASN A 309 22.94 -9.34 -20.84
C ASN A 309 22.10 -9.91 -21.99
N TRP A 310 21.21 -10.86 -21.71
CA TRP A 310 20.34 -11.46 -22.72
C TRP A 310 19.40 -10.42 -23.37
N LEU A 311 18.83 -9.50 -22.59
CA LEU A 311 18.04 -8.38 -23.12
C LEU A 311 18.86 -7.47 -24.04
N LYS A 312 20.11 -7.17 -23.66
CA LYS A 312 21.03 -6.38 -24.48
C LYS A 312 21.36 -7.08 -25.80
N GLU A 313 21.63 -8.39 -25.78
CA GLU A 313 21.88 -9.20 -26.99
C GLU A 313 20.66 -9.23 -27.93
N ALA A 314 19.43 -9.18 -27.36
CA ALA A 314 18.20 -9.05 -28.12
C ALA A 314 17.93 -7.63 -28.66
N GLY A 315 18.82 -6.67 -28.43
CA GLY A 315 18.67 -5.28 -28.86
C GLY A 315 17.64 -4.47 -28.04
N ILE A 316 17.28 -4.94 -26.86
CA ILE A 316 16.30 -4.28 -25.98
C ILE A 316 17.01 -3.28 -25.09
N THR A 317 16.73 -1.98 -25.29
CA THR A 317 17.33 -0.85 -24.55
C THR A 317 16.56 -0.43 -23.31
N LYS A 318 15.29 -0.85 -23.19
CA LYS A 318 14.42 -0.57 -22.04
C LYS A 318 14.97 -1.21 -20.76
N HIS A 319 14.69 -0.58 -19.61
CA HIS A 319 15.05 -1.14 -18.31
C HIS A 319 14.07 -2.25 -17.90
N ILE A 320 14.25 -3.44 -18.43
CA ILE A 320 13.42 -4.62 -18.16
C ILE A 320 13.99 -5.39 -16.95
N THR A 321 13.20 -5.52 -15.91
CA THR A 321 13.44 -6.42 -14.79
C THR A 321 12.62 -7.71 -14.95
N TYR A 322 12.90 -8.74 -14.16
CA TYR A 322 12.10 -9.97 -14.23
C TYR A 322 10.59 -9.73 -14.01
N HIS A 323 10.21 -8.74 -13.20
CA HIS A 323 8.81 -8.41 -12.96
C HIS A 323 8.12 -7.79 -14.19
N CYS A 324 8.89 -7.22 -15.12
CA CYS A 324 8.36 -6.70 -16.37
C CYS A 324 7.76 -7.78 -17.27
N SER A 325 8.14 -9.07 -17.12
CA SER A 325 7.49 -10.19 -17.81
C SER A 325 5.97 -10.21 -17.57
N ARG A 326 5.57 -9.98 -16.33
CA ARG A 326 4.16 -9.91 -15.95
C ARG A 326 3.47 -8.64 -16.47
N HIS A 327 4.19 -7.51 -16.51
CA HIS A 327 3.69 -6.28 -17.14
C HIS A 327 3.52 -6.48 -18.65
N THR A 328 4.43 -7.22 -19.29
CA THR A 328 4.35 -7.60 -20.70
C THR A 328 3.06 -8.36 -20.99
N LEU A 329 2.73 -9.41 -20.23
CA LEU A 329 1.44 -10.09 -20.40
C LEU A 329 0.26 -9.12 -20.26
N GLY A 330 0.24 -8.33 -19.19
CA GLY A 330 -0.86 -7.39 -18.93
C GLY A 330 -1.08 -6.40 -20.07
N SER A 331 0.00 -5.82 -20.60
CA SER A 331 -0.05 -4.86 -21.72
C SER A 331 -0.47 -5.55 -23.02
N LEU A 332 0.16 -6.66 -23.38
CA LEU A 332 -0.15 -7.38 -24.62
C LEU A 332 -1.57 -7.95 -24.64
N GLN A 333 -2.11 -8.37 -23.50
CA GLN A 333 -3.51 -8.82 -23.42
C GLN A 333 -4.49 -7.66 -23.63
N VAL A 334 -4.22 -6.49 -23.07
CA VAL A 334 -5.06 -5.30 -23.28
C VAL A 334 -4.95 -4.81 -24.73
N GLU A 335 -3.75 -4.82 -25.32
CA GLU A 335 -3.53 -4.51 -26.74
C GLU A 335 -4.29 -5.49 -27.67
N ALA A 336 -4.38 -6.76 -27.27
CA ALA A 336 -5.17 -7.77 -27.98
C ALA A 336 -6.70 -7.64 -27.77
N GLY A 337 -7.16 -6.62 -27.05
CA GLY A 337 -8.58 -6.38 -26.80
C GLY A 337 -9.19 -7.14 -25.62
N THR A 338 -8.37 -7.83 -24.82
CA THR A 338 -8.84 -8.51 -23.60
C THR A 338 -9.32 -7.49 -22.58
N SER A 339 -10.47 -7.71 -21.97
CA SER A 339 -11.01 -6.79 -20.96
C SER A 339 -10.08 -6.64 -19.76
N VAL A 340 -10.00 -5.43 -19.20
CA VAL A 340 -9.18 -5.14 -18.00
C VAL A 340 -9.56 -6.05 -16.83
N TYR A 341 -10.84 -6.42 -16.70
CA TYR A 341 -11.32 -7.36 -15.67
C TYR A 341 -10.78 -8.77 -15.88
N THR A 342 -10.77 -9.26 -17.14
CA THR A 342 -10.18 -10.56 -17.46
C THR A 342 -8.68 -10.56 -17.15
N VAL A 343 -7.97 -9.52 -17.56
CA VAL A 343 -6.53 -9.35 -17.25
C VAL A 343 -6.30 -9.27 -15.73
N GLN A 344 -7.18 -8.59 -14.99
CA GLN A 344 -7.13 -8.55 -13.53
C GLN A 344 -7.19 -9.94 -12.91
N HIS A 345 -8.11 -10.78 -13.40
CA HIS A 345 -8.27 -12.17 -12.94
C HIS A 345 -7.04 -13.02 -13.27
N ILE A 346 -6.56 -12.98 -14.51
CA ILE A 346 -5.34 -13.70 -14.94
C ILE A 346 -4.14 -13.30 -14.07
N LEU A 347 -3.99 -12.01 -13.80
CA LEU A 347 -2.91 -11.50 -12.95
C LEU A 347 -3.18 -11.70 -11.45
N GLY A 348 -4.39 -12.05 -11.01
CA GLY A 348 -4.76 -12.18 -9.61
C GLY A 348 -4.56 -10.87 -8.83
N HIS A 349 -5.00 -9.74 -9.39
CA HIS A 349 -4.99 -8.45 -8.71
C HIS A 349 -6.27 -8.26 -7.91
N LYS A 350 -6.17 -7.99 -6.60
CA LYS A 350 -7.35 -7.72 -5.75
C LYS A 350 -8.07 -6.42 -6.13
N ASN A 351 -7.31 -5.41 -6.58
CA ASN A 351 -7.84 -4.11 -6.94
C ASN A 351 -7.67 -3.87 -8.43
N VAL A 352 -8.75 -3.54 -9.10
CA VAL A 352 -8.78 -3.22 -10.54
C VAL A 352 -7.85 -2.04 -10.88
N ALA A 353 -7.70 -1.08 -9.97
CA ALA A 353 -6.79 0.05 -10.14
C ALA A 353 -5.33 -0.39 -10.42
N THR A 354 -4.91 -1.56 -9.91
CA THR A 354 -3.60 -2.13 -10.21
C THR A 354 -3.48 -2.60 -11.67
N THR A 355 -4.59 -2.90 -12.33
CA THR A 355 -4.65 -3.37 -13.72
C THR A 355 -4.94 -2.25 -14.69
N GLN A 356 -5.59 -1.18 -14.22
CA GLN A 356 -5.89 0.02 -15.03
C GLN A 356 -4.65 0.70 -15.61
N ILE A 357 -3.47 0.48 -15.02
CA ILE A 357 -2.21 0.96 -15.57
C ILE A 357 -1.96 0.46 -17.00
N TYR A 358 -2.41 -0.76 -17.33
CA TYR A 358 -2.27 -1.32 -18.68
C TYR A 358 -3.28 -0.72 -19.66
N ALA A 359 -4.47 -0.38 -19.20
CA ALA A 359 -5.48 0.28 -20.03
C ALA A 359 -5.06 1.69 -20.46
N ALA A 360 -4.29 2.40 -19.63
CA ALA A 360 -3.76 3.72 -19.97
C ALA A 360 -2.69 3.66 -21.07
N MET A 361 -2.06 2.52 -21.30
CA MET A 361 -1.00 2.32 -22.29
C MET A 361 -1.52 1.97 -23.70
N ALA A 362 -2.79 1.53 -23.82
CA ALA A 362 -3.37 1.05 -25.07
C ALA A 362 -4.10 2.17 -25.87
N ASP A 363 -3.34 3.13 -26.41
CA ASP A 363 -3.94 4.20 -27.23
C ASP A 363 -4.56 3.72 -28.56
N SER A 364 -4.07 2.61 -29.13
CA SER A 364 -4.65 1.96 -30.31
C SER A 364 -6.07 1.46 -30.03
N SER A 365 -6.28 0.83 -28.87
CA SER A 365 -7.59 0.31 -28.46
C SER A 365 -8.64 1.42 -28.27
N LYS A 366 -8.22 2.64 -27.92
CA LYS A 366 -9.12 3.79 -27.81
C LYS A 366 -9.66 4.21 -29.18
N ARG A 367 -8.80 4.25 -30.20
CA ARG A 367 -9.21 4.60 -31.58
C ARG A 367 -10.15 3.55 -32.14
N GLU A 368 -9.78 2.26 -32.06
CA GLU A 368 -10.65 1.16 -32.50
C GLU A 368 -11.98 1.12 -31.77
N SER A 369 -12.01 1.48 -30.49
CA SER A 369 -13.25 1.52 -29.70
C SER A 369 -14.18 2.64 -30.16
N VAL A 370 -13.64 3.80 -30.52
CA VAL A 370 -14.45 4.91 -31.06
C VAL A 370 -14.99 4.58 -32.45
N ASP A 371 -14.18 3.91 -33.28
CA ASP A 371 -14.58 3.50 -34.65
C ASP A 371 -15.66 2.39 -34.66
N LYS A 372 -15.85 1.67 -33.56
CA LYS A 372 -16.95 0.69 -33.41
C LYS A 372 -18.33 1.36 -33.34
N ILE A 373 -18.41 2.61 -32.96
CA ILE A 373 -19.66 3.37 -32.91
C ILE A 373 -19.79 4.12 -34.23
N THR A 374 -20.58 3.57 -35.14
CA THR A 374 -20.84 4.18 -36.44
C THR A 374 -22.35 4.53 -36.59
N LEU A 375 -22.62 5.69 -37.15
CA LEU A 375 -23.99 6.10 -37.57
C LEU A 375 -24.37 5.49 -38.92
N LYS A 376 -23.43 4.88 -39.62
CA LYS A 376 -23.71 4.15 -40.86
C LYS A 376 -24.33 2.81 -40.47
N SER A 377 -25.57 2.55 -40.90
CA SER A 377 -26.17 1.22 -40.74
C SER A 377 -25.22 0.19 -41.39
N ALA A 378 -24.92 -0.90 -40.69
CA ALA A 378 -24.22 -2.01 -41.25
C ALA A 378 -25.00 -2.44 -42.50
N LYS A 379 -24.46 -2.19 -43.69
CA LYS A 379 -24.94 -2.86 -44.88
C LYS A 379 -24.73 -4.35 -44.62
N ILE A 380 -25.81 -5.04 -44.28
CA ILE A 380 -25.84 -6.48 -44.32
C ILE A 380 -25.40 -6.81 -45.72
N THR A 381 -24.21 -7.34 -45.87
CA THR A 381 -23.75 -7.94 -47.13
C THR A 381 -24.70 -9.08 -47.38
N GLN A 382 -25.72 -8.82 -48.18
CA GLN A 382 -26.55 -9.88 -48.75
C GLN A 382 -25.58 -10.72 -49.59
N MET A 383 -25.10 -11.82 -49.01
CA MET A 383 -24.55 -12.90 -49.80
C MET A 383 -25.64 -13.21 -50.83
N LYS A 384 -25.32 -12.96 -52.10
CA LYS A 384 -26.26 -13.23 -53.21
C LYS A 384 -26.65 -14.71 -53.11
N VAL A 385 -27.93 -14.97 -52.94
CA VAL A 385 -28.56 -16.31 -52.85
C VAL A 385 -28.12 -17.22 -53.99
N GLY A 386 -27.55 -16.66 -55.09
CA GLY A 386 -26.94 -17.39 -56.17
C GLY A 386 -25.63 -18.11 -55.88
N GLU A 387 -24.80 -17.62 -54.93
CA GLU A 387 -23.54 -18.27 -54.60
C GLU A 387 -23.71 -19.44 -53.64
N VAL A 388 -24.73 -19.41 -52.82
CA VAL A 388 -25.09 -20.51 -51.90
C VAL A 388 -25.68 -21.67 -52.67
N LYS A 389 -26.47 -21.43 -53.75
CA LYS A 389 -27.01 -22.49 -54.63
C LYS A 389 -25.94 -23.17 -55.46
N LYS A 390 -24.86 -22.51 -55.82
CA LYS A 390 -23.75 -23.11 -56.57
C LYS A 390 -22.89 -24.00 -55.69
N ALA A 391 -22.66 -23.66 -54.43
CA ALA A 391 -21.94 -24.49 -53.46
C ALA A 391 -22.73 -25.74 -53.03
N LEU A 392 -24.07 -25.73 -53.08
CA LEU A 392 -24.93 -26.88 -52.75
C LEU A 392 -25.22 -27.80 -53.96
N SER A 393 -24.82 -27.42 -55.16
CA SER A 393 -24.95 -28.27 -56.36
C SER A 393 -23.65 -28.94 -56.77
N GLU A 394 -22.55 -28.68 -56.07
CA GLU A 394 -21.23 -29.31 -56.26
C GLU A 394 -20.86 -30.32 -55.14
N CYS A 395 -21.82 -30.65 -54.24
CA CYS A 395 -21.71 -31.73 -53.27
C CYS A 395 -22.57 -32.92 -53.66
#